data_50582f067a98690b2f26176ee1f13ad9
#
_entry.id   50582f067a98690b2f26176ee1f13ad9
#
_cell.length_a   1.000
_cell.length_b   1.000
_cell.length_c   1.000
_cell.angle_alpha   90.00
_cell.angle_beta   90.00
_cell.angle_gamma   90.00
#
_symmetry.space_group_name_H-M   'P 1'
#
loop_
_entity.id
_entity.type
_entity.pdbx_description
1 polymer ?
#
loop_
_entity_poly.entity_id
_entity_poly.type
_entity_poly.pdbx_seq_one_letter_code
_entity_poly.pdbx_strand_id
1 'polypeptide(L)'
;MINAFKYKLIGDKPIVKLEEILKQQGVENVKDFLNPPIDCLENPNNFDNIEKASQLFNKNKKRNVSLVVDCDVDGFTSAALIYQYLMRCEFVNDIAVYCHSAKQHGVSDLHYALSKDESDLIIIPDAGSSDDEYFNQIHQTSCVKKDILVLDHHLRDKKLPKECTTAIIVNNQMSDKINNKTLTGVGIVYKFCKYLDKKQNTNYSDDYLDLVALGMVADKANLRNLESRYLVLQGLNQINQHKNKNLFINELIKCKKFSIGNEVTILDLGFQIAPMINSTIRCGVMQENNAMFQAFVNSEQTMRMYLRGKGEVKMSMQEYARRICETLVRKQKAKIAKYSVDIIKQINESDIKNYPVIIADVKNVENTFTGLLANMLASEYKRPVLCMRANKGILRGSGRGFEKGSINDFNQFLTDTQLFSMVEGHPNSFGVSIDIDNLDIFLDKLSQMEYNPDTYYHIYNIFDNSLGQLTVKHFGKYHNVYGNGVDEPLFVVKGIICNKYNIKISPSQKAISFKWHNIEFTKYSRSPMVDLIDELDKCFESGNGNIEIEVVGKFKLGSYKDSAMMIVDDINIKPTDKCRLFGG
;
A
#
# COMPACT_ATOMS: atom_id res chain seq x y z
N MET A 1 6.11 33.05 0.94
CA MET A 1 7.03 32.30 1.83
C MET A 1 6.52 30.89 1.93
N ILE A 2 7.35 29.90 1.63
CA ILE A 2 7.01 28.50 1.89
C ILE A 2 6.92 28.37 3.41
N ASN A 3 5.83 27.76 3.92
CA ASN A 3 5.69 27.55 5.36
C ASN A 3 6.84 26.66 5.85
N ALA A 4 7.60 27.18 6.82
CA ALA A 4 8.69 26.42 7.43
C ALA A 4 8.14 25.15 8.10
N PHE A 5 8.83 24.02 7.92
CA PHE A 5 8.48 22.84 8.69
C PHE A 5 8.90 23.02 10.14
N LYS A 6 8.13 22.42 11.04
CA LYS A 6 8.43 22.33 12.47
C LYS A 6 8.64 20.88 12.86
N TYR A 7 9.33 20.63 13.97
CA TYR A 7 9.59 19.27 14.43
C TYR A 7 9.62 19.19 15.95
N LYS A 8 9.34 17.96 16.43
CA LYS A 8 9.41 17.60 17.84
C LYS A 8 10.15 16.27 17.97
N LEU A 9 11.03 16.17 18.96
CA LEU A 9 11.67 14.91 19.30
C LEU A 9 10.63 13.90 19.82
N ILE A 10 10.80 12.64 19.40
CA ILE A 10 10.09 11.51 19.97
C ILE A 10 10.84 11.11 21.24
N GLY A 11 10.21 11.30 22.42
CA GLY A 11 10.83 11.08 23.72
C GLY A 11 11.61 12.29 24.24
N ASP A 12 12.30 12.11 25.37
CA ASP A 12 12.93 13.19 26.13
C ASP A 12 14.34 13.58 25.67
N LYS A 13 14.95 12.76 24.83
CA LYS A 13 16.33 12.95 24.32
C LYS A 13 16.54 12.37 22.94
N PRO A 14 17.55 12.88 22.20
CA PRO A 14 17.93 12.35 20.89
C PRO A 14 18.27 10.86 20.96
N ILE A 15 17.76 10.10 19.98
CA ILE A 15 17.97 8.66 19.85
C ILE A 15 18.86 8.40 18.63
N VAL A 16 19.93 7.62 18.83
CA VAL A 16 20.92 7.27 17.80
C VAL A 16 21.08 5.76 17.58
N LYS A 17 20.36 4.93 18.34
CA LYS A 17 20.42 3.48 18.22
C LYS A 17 19.12 2.93 17.63
N LEU A 18 19.24 2.05 16.66
CA LEU A 18 18.08 1.40 16.03
C LEU A 18 17.19 0.69 17.05
N GLU A 19 17.80 0.00 18.01
CA GLU A 19 17.06 -0.72 19.05
C GLU A 19 16.14 0.20 19.87
N GLU A 20 16.64 1.39 20.23
CA GLU A 20 15.84 2.37 20.97
C GLU A 20 14.72 2.96 20.11
N ILE A 21 14.96 3.18 18.80
CA ILE A 21 13.96 3.63 17.84
C ILE A 21 12.84 2.57 17.72
N LEU A 22 13.19 1.31 17.56
CA LEU A 22 12.22 0.22 17.43
C LEU A 22 11.36 0.07 18.70
N LYS A 23 11.97 0.20 19.88
CA LYS A 23 11.23 0.20 21.17
C LYS A 23 10.24 1.35 21.26
N GLN A 24 10.62 2.55 20.83
CA GLN A 24 9.72 3.71 20.76
C GLN A 24 8.55 3.51 19.78
N GLN A 25 8.72 2.67 18.77
CA GLN A 25 7.67 2.29 17.84
C GLN A 25 6.83 1.08 18.32
N GLY A 26 7.00 0.65 19.56
CA GLY A 26 6.22 -0.44 20.17
C GLY A 26 6.73 -1.84 19.83
N VAL A 27 7.99 -1.99 19.44
CA VAL A 27 8.63 -3.30 19.30
C VAL A 27 9.15 -3.76 20.65
N GLU A 28 8.51 -4.71 21.29
CA GLU A 28 8.84 -5.19 22.63
C GLU A 28 10.16 -5.98 22.64
N ASN A 29 10.28 -6.99 21.78
CA ASN A 29 11.48 -7.81 21.63
C ASN A 29 12.18 -7.52 20.30
N VAL A 30 13.17 -6.63 20.33
CA VAL A 30 13.90 -6.21 19.13
C VAL A 30 14.70 -7.35 18.51
N LYS A 31 15.24 -8.27 19.29
CA LYS A 31 16.00 -9.42 18.76
C LYS A 31 15.12 -10.33 17.91
N ASP A 32 13.96 -10.72 18.44
CA ASP A 32 13.02 -11.58 17.72
C ASP A 32 12.36 -10.83 16.57
N PHE A 33 12.12 -9.53 16.72
CA PHE A 33 11.63 -8.69 15.64
C PHE A 33 12.60 -8.61 14.44
N LEU A 34 13.89 -8.48 14.69
CA LEU A 34 14.91 -8.45 13.61
C LEU A 34 15.09 -9.82 12.96
N ASN A 35 14.98 -10.89 13.73
CA ASN A 35 15.11 -12.28 13.27
C ASN A 35 14.01 -13.13 13.91
N PRO A 36 12.76 -13.08 13.38
CA PRO A 36 11.65 -13.81 13.97
C PRO A 36 11.94 -15.31 13.97
N PRO A 37 11.81 -15.97 15.13
CA PRO A 37 12.01 -17.41 15.22
C PRO A 37 10.80 -18.16 14.63
N ILE A 38 11.00 -19.41 14.17
CA ILE A 38 9.94 -20.21 13.53
C ILE A 38 8.79 -20.54 14.49
N ASP A 39 9.05 -20.60 15.77
CA ASP A 39 8.05 -20.87 16.81
C ASP A 39 7.08 -19.72 17.05
N CYS A 40 7.31 -18.56 16.44
CA CYS A 40 6.31 -17.48 16.41
C CYS A 40 5.09 -17.81 15.53
N LEU A 41 5.18 -18.85 14.69
CA LEU A 41 4.07 -19.28 13.84
C LEU A 41 2.97 -19.92 14.66
N GLU A 42 1.78 -19.33 14.67
CA GLU A 42 0.61 -19.92 15.33
C GLU A 42 0.18 -21.22 14.64
N ASN A 43 -0.27 -22.19 15.45
CA ASN A 43 -0.73 -23.48 14.92
C ASN A 43 -2.01 -23.28 14.08
N PRO A 44 -2.05 -23.71 12.81
CA PRO A 44 -3.25 -23.61 11.99
C PRO A 44 -4.48 -24.29 12.59
N ASN A 45 -4.31 -25.28 13.46
CA ASN A 45 -5.41 -25.94 14.16
C ASN A 45 -6.21 -24.99 15.07
N ASN A 46 -5.69 -23.81 15.38
CA ASN A 46 -6.37 -22.81 16.21
C ASN A 46 -7.45 -22.03 15.45
N PHE A 47 -7.50 -22.13 14.12
CA PHE A 47 -8.60 -21.53 13.37
C PHE A 47 -9.89 -22.33 13.55
N ASP A 48 -10.95 -21.62 13.87
CA ASP A 48 -12.29 -22.20 13.88
C ASP A 48 -12.64 -22.67 12.46
N ASN A 49 -13.39 -23.78 12.38
CA ASN A 49 -13.82 -24.43 11.13
C ASN A 49 -12.72 -24.96 10.20
N ILE A 50 -11.44 -24.87 10.51
CA ILE A 50 -10.36 -25.32 9.60
C ILE A 50 -10.44 -26.84 9.33
N GLU A 51 -10.82 -27.63 10.33
CA GLU A 51 -11.04 -29.08 10.16
C GLU A 51 -12.21 -29.35 9.20
N LYS A 52 -13.35 -28.65 9.38
CA LYS A 52 -14.51 -28.77 8.48
C LYS A 52 -14.14 -28.36 7.05
N ALA A 53 -13.34 -27.26 6.91
CA ALA A 53 -12.84 -26.81 5.61
C ALA A 53 -11.96 -27.86 4.94
N SER A 54 -11.07 -28.52 5.71
CA SER A 54 -10.18 -29.56 5.18
C SER A 54 -10.93 -30.79 4.68
N GLN A 55 -12.07 -31.12 5.30
CA GLN A 55 -12.89 -32.26 4.91
C GLN A 55 -13.48 -32.13 3.50
N LEU A 56 -13.58 -30.90 2.97
CA LEU A 56 -13.98 -30.65 1.58
C LEU A 56 -12.97 -31.21 0.56
N PHE A 57 -11.72 -31.43 0.98
CA PHE A 57 -10.62 -31.91 0.14
C PHE A 57 -10.20 -33.34 0.47
N ASN A 58 -11.18 -34.24 0.58
CA ASN A 58 -10.89 -35.65 0.77
C ASN A 58 -10.17 -36.23 -0.47
N LYS A 59 -9.07 -36.97 -0.25
CA LYS A 59 -8.24 -37.58 -1.31
C LYS A 59 -9.01 -38.43 -2.31
N ASN A 60 -10.13 -39.02 -1.90
CA ASN A 60 -10.93 -39.90 -2.75
C ASN A 60 -11.99 -39.19 -3.58
N LYS A 61 -12.12 -37.87 -3.45
CA LYS A 61 -13.15 -37.09 -4.17
C LYS A 61 -12.54 -35.83 -4.75
N LYS A 62 -12.21 -35.88 -6.04
CA LYS A 62 -11.84 -34.68 -6.80
C LYS A 62 -13.10 -33.84 -7.08
N ARG A 63 -12.96 -32.50 -6.92
CA ARG A 63 -14.06 -31.54 -7.10
C ARG A 63 -13.82 -30.64 -8.31
N ASN A 64 -14.88 -30.16 -8.91
CA ASN A 64 -14.86 -29.00 -9.77
C ASN A 64 -15.05 -27.76 -8.93
N VAL A 65 -14.19 -26.79 -9.08
CA VAL A 65 -14.10 -25.61 -8.19
C VAL A 65 -14.37 -24.34 -8.98
N SER A 66 -15.19 -23.44 -8.42
CA SER A 66 -15.25 -22.03 -8.79
C SER A 66 -14.42 -21.23 -7.81
N LEU A 67 -13.41 -20.54 -8.32
CA LEU A 67 -12.51 -19.70 -7.52
C LEU A 67 -12.80 -18.22 -7.79
N VAL A 68 -13.16 -17.48 -6.76
CA VAL A 68 -13.36 -16.03 -6.83
C VAL A 68 -12.02 -15.33 -6.60
N VAL A 69 -11.74 -14.29 -7.38
CA VAL A 69 -10.54 -13.44 -7.26
C VAL A 69 -10.99 -12.05 -6.81
N ASP A 70 -10.70 -11.69 -5.57
CA ASP A 70 -11.05 -10.37 -5.05
C ASP A 70 -10.25 -9.24 -5.72
N CYS A 71 -10.79 -8.01 -5.66
CA CYS A 71 -10.37 -6.86 -6.47
C CYS A 71 -9.18 -6.06 -5.91
N ASP A 72 -8.19 -6.73 -5.33
CA ASP A 72 -6.92 -6.10 -4.93
C ASP A 72 -5.74 -7.07 -4.99
N VAL A 73 -4.57 -6.64 -4.50
CA VAL A 73 -3.35 -7.46 -4.58
C VAL A 73 -3.44 -8.68 -3.67
N ASP A 74 -4.05 -8.53 -2.48
CA ASP A 74 -4.21 -9.64 -1.54
C ASP A 74 -5.15 -10.70 -2.10
N GLY A 75 -6.28 -10.29 -2.70
CA GLY A 75 -7.21 -11.19 -3.38
C GLY A 75 -6.56 -11.95 -4.54
N PHE A 76 -5.78 -11.28 -5.40
CA PHE A 76 -5.06 -11.95 -6.49
C PHE A 76 -4.00 -12.93 -5.99
N THR A 77 -3.22 -12.57 -4.96
CA THR A 77 -2.19 -13.46 -4.40
C THR A 77 -2.81 -14.62 -3.64
N SER A 78 -3.90 -14.40 -2.92
CA SER A 78 -4.71 -15.40 -2.22
C SER A 78 -5.27 -16.44 -3.18
N ALA A 79 -5.92 -15.97 -4.24
CA ALA A 79 -6.49 -16.85 -5.26
C ALA A 79 -5.41 -17.61 -6.03
N ALA A 80 -4.29 -16.97 -6.37
CA ALA A 80 -3.18 -17.62 -7.07
C ALA A 80 -2.50 -18.70 -6.20
N LEU A 81 -2.35 -18.45 -4.90
CA LEU A 81 -1.78 -19.42 -3.97
C LEU A 81 -2.66 -20.66 -3.88
N ILE A 82 -3.96 -20.49 -3.57
CA ILE A 82 -4.86 -21.65 -3.41
C ILE A 82 -5.04 -22.40 -4.72
N TYR A 83 -5.11 -21.71 -5.87
CA TYR A 83 -5.18 -22.33 -7.19
C TYR A 83 -4.01 -23.28 -7.43
N GLN A 84 -2.78 -22.78 -7.30
CA GLN A 84 -1.57 -23.55 -7.56
C GLN A 84 -1.41 -24.70 -6.55
N TYR A 85 -1.75 -24.45 -5.29
CA TYR A 85 -1.67 -25.47 -4.23
C TYR A 85 -2.64 -26.64 -4.51
N LEU A 86 -3.91 -26.36 -4.80
CA LEU A 86 -4.93 -27.40 -5.06
C LEU A 86 -4.62 -28.21 -6.31
N MET A 87 -4.15 -27.54 -7.38
CA MET A 87 -3.72 -28.22 -8.61
C MET A 87 -2.53 -29.14 -8.35
N ARG A 88 -1.53 -28.68 -7.59
CA ARG A 88 -0.35 -29.48 -7.25
C ARG A 88 -0.66 -30.69 -6.37
N CYS A 89 -1.62 -30.56 -5.48
CA CYS A 89 -2.08 -31.65 -4.61
C CYS A 89 -3.03 -32.63 -5.33
N GLU A 90 -3.41 -32.32 -6.57
CA GLU A 90 -4.41 -33.05 -7.33
C GLU A 90 -5.76 -33.23 -6.58
N PHE A 91 -6.14 -32.25 -5.77
CA PHE A 91 -7.38 -32.29 -4.98
C PHE A 91 -8.62 -31.98 -5.80
N VAL A 92 -8.44 -31.35 -6.96
CA VAL A 92 -9.50 -30.84 -7.82
C VAL A 92 -9.36 -31.43 -9.22
N ASN A 93 -10.48 -31.50 -9.96
CA ASN A 93 -10.46 -31.84 -11.38
C ASN A 93 -10.14 -30.63 -12.22
N ASP A 94 -10.85 -29.52 -11.95
CA ASP A 94 -10.73 -28.28 -12.68
C ASP A 94 -11.07 -27.10 -11.77
N ILE A 95 -10.54 -25.91 -12.11
CA ILE A 95 -10.82 -24.66 -11.40
C ILE A 95 -11.26 -23.59 -12.41
N ALA A 96 -12.54 -23.25 -12.37
CA ALA A 96 -13.09 -22.08 -13.07
C ALA A 96 -12.81 -20.81 -12.24
N VAL A 97 -12.25 -19.78 -12.89
CA VAL A 97 -11.82 -18.55 -12.21
C VAL A 97 -12.78 -17.42 -12.52
N TYR A 98 -13.23 -16.72 -11.47
CA TYR A 98 -14.16 -15.60 -11.54
C TYR A 98 -13.51 -14.32 -11.03
N CYS A 99 -13.19 -13.40 -11.95
CA CYS A 99 -12.73 -12.05 -11.60
C CYS A 99 -13.90 -11.07 -11.68
N HIS A 100 -13.90 -10.05 -10.83
CA HIS A 100 -14.87 -8.97 -10.87
C HIS A 100 -14.70 -8.08 -12.11
N SER A 101 -15.80 -7.56 -12.62
CA SER A 101 -15.80 -6.61 -13.75
C SER A 101 -15.46 -5.19 -13.35
N ALA A 102 -15.60 -4.85 -12.04
CA ALA A 102 -15.31 -3.55 -11.45
C ALA A 102 -14.67 -3.77 -10.07
N LYS A 103 -14.25 -2.68 -9.39
CA LYS A 103 -13.76 -2.78 -8.03
C LYS A 103 -14.93 -3.12 -7.09
N GLN A 104 -15.06 -4.38 -6.77
CA GLN A 104 -16.03 -4.94 -5.81
C GLN A 104 -15.34 -5.99 -4.95
N HIS A 105 -15.86 -6.25 -3.76
CA HIS A 105 -15.41 -7.28 -2.82
C HIS A 105 -16.52 -8.29 -2.59
N GLY A 106 -16.14 -9.54 -2.31
CA GLY A 106 -17.09 -10.61 -2.05
C GLY A 106 -17.78 -11.14 -3.30
N VAL A 107 -19.04 -11.58 -3.21
CA VAL A 107 -19.72 -12.29 -4.31
C VAL A 107 -20.98 -11.58 -4.82
N SER A 108 -21.22 -10.35 -4.43
CA SER A 108 -22.46 -9.62 -4.73
C SER A 108 -22.78 -9.50 -6.23
N ASP A 109 -21.79 -9.32 -7.08
CA ASP A 109 -21.92 -9.24 -8.54
C ASP A 109 -21.72 -10.58 -9.25
N LEU A 110 -21.19 -11.59 -8.56
CA LEU A 110 -20.85 -12.91 -9.10
C LEU A 110 -21.84 -14.01 -8.71
N HIS A 111 -22.67 -13.81 -7.67
CA HIS A 111 -23.53 -14.87 -7.10
C HIS A 111 -24.41 -15.56 -8.14
N TYR A 112 -24.96 -14.81 -9.10
CA TYR A 112 -25.77 -15.40 -10.17
C TYR A 112 -24.94 -16.29 -11.10
N ALA A 113 -23.75 -15.87 -11.54
CA ALA A 113 -22.87 -16.66 -12.37
C ALA A 113 -22.41 -17.93 -11.62
N LEU A 114 -21.99 -17.77 -10.36
CA LEU A 114 -21.58 -18.87 -9.47
C LEU A 114 -22.70 -19.89 -9.22
N SER A 115 -23.98 -19.46 -9.20
CA SER A 115 -25.10 -20.37 -9.04
C SER A 115 -25.38 -21.21 -10.27
N LYS A 116 -24.97 -20.77 -11.48
CA LYS A 116 -25.25 -21.40 -12.75
C LYS A 116 -24.13 -22.28 -13.29
N ASP A 117 -22.94 -22.18 -12.75
CA ASP A 117 -21.84 -23.03 -13.19
C ASP A 117 -21.99 -24.47 -12.67
N GLU A 118 -21.17 -25.38 -13.19
CA GLU A 118 -21.23 -26.81 -12.89
C GLU A 118 -20.32 -27.22 -11.72
N SER A 119 -19.65 -26.26 -11.06
CA SER A 119 -18.80 -26.55 -9.90
C SER A 119 -19.62 -27.04 -8.72
N ASP A 120 -19.03 -27.90 -7.91
CA ASP A 120 -19.62 -28.40 -6.65
C ASP A 120 -18.98 -27.77 -5.40
N LEU A 121 -17.95 -26.94 -5.59
CA LEU A 121 -17.29 -26.17 -4.53
C LEU A 121 -16.95 -24.76 -5.02
N ILE A 122 -17.36 -23.75 -4.26
CA ILE A 122 -16.97 -22.37 -4.46
C ILE A 122 -15.94 -22.01 -3.39
N ILE A 123 -14.79 -21.47 -3.81
CA ILE A 123 -13.74 -20.96 -2.89
C ILE A 123 -13.65 -19.45 -3.05
N ILE A 124 -13.75 -18.74 -1.93
CA ILE A 124 -13.73 -17.29 -1.86
C ILE A 124 -12.58 -16.89 -0.93
N PRO A 125 -11.36 -16.70 -1.44
CA PRO A 125 -10.24 -16.18 -0.66
C PRO A 125 -10.33 -14.66 -0.55
N ASP A 126 -9.93 -14.13 0.60
CA ASP A 126 -9.79 -12.70 0.90
C ASP A 126 -11.09 -11.89 0.91
N ALA A 127 -12.24 -12.54 0.91
CA ALA A 127 -13.54 -11.87 0.97
C ALA A 127 -14.63 -12.81 1.43
N GLY A 128 -15.84 -12.27 1.69
CA GLY A 128 -17.05 -13.08 1.81
C GLY A 128 -17.48 -13.38 3.24
N SER A 129 -16.78 -12.92 4.27
CA SER A 129 -17.17 -13.18 5.67
C SER A 129 -18.55 -12.65 6.06
N SER A 130 -19.14 -11.75 5.27
CA SER A 130 -20.45 -11.14 5.50
C SER A 130 -21.45 -11.33 4.36
N ASP A 131 -21.20 -12.27 3.45
CA ASP A 131 -21.98 -12.47 2.22
C ASP A 131 -23.11 -13.51 2.35
N ASP A 132 -23.63 -13.75 3.57
CA ASP A 132 -24.64 -14.78 3.87
C ASP A 132 -25.88 -14.69 2.96
N GLU A 133 -26.33 -13.49 2.64
CA GLU A 133 -27.49 -13.27 1.76
C GLU A 133 -27.21 -13.85 0.36
N TYR A 134 -26.04 -13.58 -0.20
CA TYR A 134 -25.64 -14.08 -1.53
C TYR A 134 -25.39 -15.58 -1.52
N PHE A 135 -24.87 -16.16 -0.42
CA PHE A 135 -24.73 -17.60 -0.26
C PHE A 135 -26.09 -18.29 -0.27
N ASN A 136 -27.09 -17.73 0.43
CA ASN A 136 -28.47 -18.21 0.39
C ASN A 136 -29.03 -18.14 -1.03
N GLN A 137 -28.80 -17.06 -1.77
CA GLN A 137 -29.26 -16.91 -3.16
C GLN A 137 -28.57 -17.96 -4.07
N ILE A 138 -27.27 -18.20 -3.91
CA ILE A 138 -26.56 -19.26 -4.65
C ILE A 138 -27.21 -20.63 -4.38
N HIS A 139 -27.46 -20.98 -3.12
CA HIS A 139 -28.08 -22.26 -2.79
C HIS A 139 -29.50 -22.41 -3.33
N GLN A 140 -30.30 -21.32 -3.32
CA GLN A 140 -31.68 -21.33 -3.81
C GLN A 140 -31.78 -21.45 -5.33
N THR A 141 -30.78 -20.90 -6.06
CA THR A 141 -30.83 -20.79 -7.53
C THR A 141 -29.96 -21.82 -8.26
N SER A 142 -29.10 -22.53 -7.53
CA SER A 142 -28.24 -23.59 -8.10
C SER A 142 -29.03 -24.87 -8.36
N CYS A 143 -28.77 -25.49 -9.52
CA CYS A 143 -29.34 -26.79 -9.86
C CYS A 143 -28.59 -27.96 -9.18
N VAL A 144 -27.37 -27.73 -8.71
CA VAL A 144 -26.53 -28.71 -8.00
C VAL A 144 -26.23 -28.21 -6.60
N LYS A 145 -26.06 -29.14 -5.65
CA LYS A 145 -25.63 -28.77 -4.29
C LYS A 145 -24.21 -28.25 -4.35
N LYS A 146 -24.00 -27.02 -3.90
CA LYS A 146 -22.70 -26.36 -3.81
C LYS A 146 -22.23 -26.32 -2.37
N ASP A 147 -20.96 -26.63 -2.14
CA ASP A 147 -20.28 -26.25 -0.89
C ASP A 147 -19.61 -24.89 -1.10
N ILE A 148 -19.56 -24.04 -0.06
CA ILE A 148 -18.92 -22.74 -0.09
C ILE A 148 -17.86 -22.68 0.99
N LEU A 149 -16.62 -22.36 0.60
CA LEU A 149 -15.47 -22.17 1.48
C LEU A 149 -14.98 -20.71 1.38
N VAL A 150 -15.00 -20.04 2.51
CA VAL A 150 -14.49 -18.67 2.67
C VAL A 150 -13.19 -18.73 3.46
N LEU A 151 -12.11 -18.14 2.93
CA LEU A 151 -10.80 -18.00 3.56
C LEU A 151 -10.47 -16.52 3.67
N ASP A 152 -10.92 -15.85 4.74
CA ASP A 152 -11.00 -14.39 4.79
C ASP A 152 -10.45 -13.84 6.13
N HIS A 153 -10.17 -12.54 6.16
CA HIS A 153 -9.64 -11.82 7.32
C HIS A 153 -10.46 -10.57 7.69
N HIS A 154 -11.47 -10.24 6.90
CA HIS A 154 -12.32 -9.07 7.16
C HIS A 154 -13.21 -9.29 8.39
N LEU A 155 -13.58 -8.18 9.03
CA LEU A 155 -14.53 -8.22 10.14
C LEU A 155 -15.92 -8.64 9.61
N ARG A 156 -16.51 -9.62 10.29
CA ARG A 156 -17.87 -10.02 10.00
C ARG A 156 -18.86 -8.97 10.52
N ASP A 157 -19.90 -8.66 9.76
CA ASP A 157 -20.95 -7.73 10.20
C ASP A 157 -21.56 -8.22 11.52
N LYS A 158 -21.60 -7.34 12.52
CA LYS A 158 -22.15 -7.63 13.86
C LYS A 158 -23.65 -7.93 13.86
N LYS A 159 -24.36 -7.57 12.79
CA LYS A 159 -25.80 -7.88 12.62
C LYS A 159 -26.03 -9.32 12.19
N LEU A 160 -25.02 -10.00 11.67
CA LEU A 160 -25.11 -11.40 11.24
C LEU A 160 -24.80 -12.34 12.41
N PRO A 161 -25.36 -13.58 12.40
CA PRO A 161 -25.00 -14.62 13.37
C PRO A 161 -23.50 -14.89 13.34
N LYS A 162 -22.90 -15.25 14.50
CA LYS A 162 -21.46 -15.60 14.59
C LYS A 162 -21.12 -16.75 13.64
N GLU A 163 -22.01 -17.75 13.52
CA GLU A 163 -21.84 -18.88 12.59
C GLU A 163 -22.65 -18.68 11.31
N CYS A 164 -22.02 -18.86 10.16
CA CYS A 164 -22.69 -18.96 8.89
C CYS A 164 -23.14 -20.41 8.65
N THR A 165 -24.41 -20.61 8.33
CA THR A 165 -24.97 -21.94 8.08
C THR A 165 -24.87 -22.40 6.63
N THR A 166 -24.56 -21.48 5.70
CA THR A 166 -24.53 -21.71 4.26
C THR A 166 -23.12 -21.77 3.68
N ALA A 167 -22.10 -21.40 4.46
CA ALA A 167 -20.70 -21.47 4.05
C ALA A 167 -19.82 -21.91 5.24
N ILE A 168 -18.67 -22.51 4.93
CA ILE A 168 -17.60 -22.74 5.91
C ILE A 168 -16.66 -21.55 5.85
N ILE A 169 -16.59 -20.77 6.94
CA ILE A 169 -15.74 -19.59 7.05
C ILE A 169 -14.55 -19.90 7.94
N VAL A 170 -13.33 -19.73 7.42
CA VAL A 170 -12.07 -19.74 8.17
C VAL A 170 -11.54 -18.32 8.18
N ASN A 171 -11.52 -17.70 9.37
CA ASN A 171 -11.20 -16.29 9.52
C ASN A 171 -10.51 -16.04 10.87
N ASN A 172 -9.41 -15.28 10.88
CA ASN A 172 -8.67 -14.96 12.10
C ASN A 172 -9.44 -14.04 13.05
N GLN A 173 -10.29 -13.13 12.52
CA GLN A 173 -11.12 -12.24 13.35
C GLN A 173 -12.18 -13.03 14.15
N MET A 174 -12.68 -14.11 13.57
CA MET A 174 -13.73 -14.95 14.15
C MET A 174 -13.19 -16.06 15.04
N SER A 175 -11.89 -16.40 14.95
CA SER A 175 -11.26 -17.52 15.66
C SER A 175 -10.61 -17.05 16.96
N ASP A 176 -11.25 -17.34 18.10
CA ASP A 176 -10.82 -16.82 19.41
C ASP A 176 -9.42 -17.28 19.83
N LYS A 177 -8.96 -18.45 19.35
CA LYS A 177 -7.63 -19.02 19.68
C LYS A 177 -6.50 -18.46 18.81
N ILE A 178 -6.80 -17.65 17.80
CA ILE A 178 -5.81 -16.98 16.96
C ILE A 178 -5.52 -15.60 17.55
N ASN A 179 -4.27 -15.36 17.95
CA ASN A 179 -3.85 -14.07 18.49
C ASN A 179 -3.50 -13.09 17.37
N ASN A 180 -2.97 -13.59 16.25
CA ASN A 180 -2.60 -12.75 15.13
C ASN A 180 -3.84 -12.30 14.33
N LYS A 181 -4.43 -11.18 14.73
CA LYS A 181 -5.55 -10.54 14.03
C LYS A 181 -5.10 -9.72 12.82
N THR A 182 -3.80 -9.69 12.52
CA THR A 182 -3.23 -8.89 11.41
C THR A 182 -2.83 -9.72 10.20
N LEU A 183 -3.11 -11.02 10.19
CA LEU A 183 -3.03 -11.83 8.97
C LEU A 183 -4.04 -11.32 7.96
N THR A 184 -3.60 -11.20 6.71
CA THR A 184 -4.44 -10.83 5.57
C THR A 184 -4.95 -12.07 4.83
N GLY A 185 -5.78 -11.91 3.80
CA GLY A 185 -6.39 -13.04 3.08
C GLY A 185 -5.39 -14.08 2.62
N VAL A 186 -4.27 -13.67 2.01
CA VAL A 186 -3.22 -14.62 1.58
C VAL A 186 -2.56 -15.32 2.77
N GLY A 187 -2.46 -14.65 3.92
CA GLY A 187 -1.99 -15.26 5.16
C GLY A 187 -2.93 -16.36 5.65
N ILE A 188 -4.25 -16.12 5.59
CA ILE A 188 -5.26 -17.14 5.94
C ILE A 188 -5.20 -18.32 4.97
N VAL A 189 -5.13 -18.07 3.67
CA VAL A 189 -4.97 -19.10 2.65
C VAL A 189 -3.70 -19.93 2.88
N TYR A 190 -2.57 -19.29 3.18
CA TYR A 190 -1.33 -19.97 3.51
C TYR A 190 -1.50 -20.88 4.73
N LYS A 191 -2.12 -20.40 5.81
CA LYS A 191 -2.38 -21.20 7.03
C LYS A 191 -3.28 -22.39 6.74
N PHE A 192 -4.28 -22.23 5.89
CA PHE A 192 -5.12 -23.33 5.44
C PHE A 192 -4.31 -24.37 4.65
N CYS A 193 -3.47 -23.94 3.71
CA CYS A 193 -2.58 -24.84 2.96
C CYS A 193 -1.58 -25.55 3.88
N LYS A 194 -1.00 -24.86 4.89
CA LYS A 194 -0.16 -25.50 5.94
C LYS A 194 -0.91 -26.57 6.74
N TYR A 195 -2.19 -26.34 7.03
CA TYR A 195 -3.02 -27.34 7.66
C TYR A 195 -3.18 -28.60 6.79
N LEU A 196 -3.45 -28.41 5.49
CA LEU A 196 -3.54 -29.51 4.52
C LEU A 196 -2.20 -30.24 4.36
N ASP A 197 -1.09 -29.52 4.28
CA ASP A 197 0.27 -30.08 4.24
C ASP A 197 0.53 -31.00 5.42
N LYS A 198 0.18 -30.56 6.63
CA LYS A 198 0.33 -31.37 7.85
C LYS A 198 -0.49 -32.67 7.78
N LYS A 199 -1.72 -32.62 7.24
CA LYS A 199 -2.58 -33.80 7.07
C LYS A 199 -2.02 -34.78 6.05
N GLN A 200 -1.29 -34.30 5.03
CA GLN A 200 -0.75 -35.12 3.96
C GLN A 200 0.73 -35.46 4.11
N ASN A 201 1.38 -34.91 5.15
CA ASN A 201 2.83 -35.00 5.34
C ASN A 201 3.62 -34.43 4.14
N THR A 202 3.17 -33.27 3.64
CA THR A 202 3.82 -32.48 2.58
C THR A 202 4.27 -31.12 3.10
N ASN A 203 4.96 -30.33 2.28
CA ASN A 203 5.34 -28.95 2.60
C ASN A 203 5.26 -28.06 1.35
N TYR A 204 4.17 -28.17 0.60
CA TYR A 204 4.00 -27.45 -0.66
C TYR A 204 3.67 -25.97 -0.49
N SER A 205 3.00 -25.61 0.62
CA SER A 205 2.60 -24.22 0.87
C SER A 205 3.77 -23.27 0.99
N ASP A 206 4.94 -23.70 1.48
CA ASP A 206 6.12 -22.86 1.63
C ASP A 206 6.71 -22.41 0.30
N ASP A 207 6.41 -23.09 -0.80
CA ASP A 207 6.84 -22.68 -2.14
C ASP A 207 6.16 -21.38 -2.63
N TYR A 208 5.11 -20.90 -1.93
CA TYR A 208 4.31 -19.72 -2.30
C TYR A 208 4.47 -18.55 -1.31
N LEU A 209 5.51 -18.55 -0.48
CA LEU A 209 5.77 -17.47 0.48
C LEU A 209 6.07 -16.13 -0.20
N ASP A 210 6.52 -16.12 -1.45
CA ASP A 210 6.66 -14.92 -2.28
C ASP A 210 5.30 -14.23 -2.53
N LEU A 211 4.23 -15.00 -2.81
CA LEU A 211 2.87 -14.48 -2.91
C LEU A 211 2.35 -13.97 -1.56
N VAL A 212 2.64 -14.73 -0.48
CA VAL A 212 2.26 -14.35 0.89
C VAL A 212 2.89 -13.01 1.27
N ALA A 213 4.19 -12.83 1.01
CA ALA A 213 4.86 -11.56 1.29
C ALA A 213 4.25 -10.39 0.51
N LEU A 214 3.95 -10.59 -0.78
CA LEU A 214 3.39 -9.54 -1.61
C LEU A 214 1.98 -9.13 -1.16
N GLY A 215 1.07 -10.08 -0.93
CA GLY A 215 -0.31 -9.79 -0.50
C GLY A 215 -0.33 -9.14 0.89
N MET A 216 0.37 -9.73 1.87
CA MET A 216 0.43 -9.18 3.23
C MET A 216 0.98 -7.75 3.28
N VAL A 217 2.01 -7.44 2.49
CA VAL A 217 2.56 -6.07 2.41
C VAL A 217 1.58 -5.12 1.72
N ALA A 218 0.91 -5.57 0.66
CA ALA A 218 -0.02 -4.74 -0.11
C ALA A 218 -1.26 -4.37 0.69
N ASP A 219 -1.77 -5.29 1.51
CA ASP A 219 -2.92 -5.06 2.41
C ASP A 219 -2.51 -4.55 3.80
N LYS A 220 -1.26 -4.13 3.95
CA LYS A 220 -0.76 -3.45 5.16
C LYS A 220 -0.85 -4.27 6.45
N ALA A 221 -0.56 -5.58 6.40
CA ALA A 221 -0.39 -6.39 7.60
C ALA A 221 0.55 -5.71 8.60
N ASN A 222 0.18 -5.70 9.89
CA ASN A 222 1.03 -5.08 10.91
C ASN A 222 2.28 -5.94 11.18
N LEU A 223 3.42 -5.47 10.75
CA LEU A 223 4.70 -6.18 10.85
C LEU A 223 5.38 -6.08 12.23
N ARG A 224 4.74 -5.46 13.24
CA ARG A 224 5.12 -5.65 14.65
C ARG A 224 4.75 -7.03 15.16
N ASN A 225 3.70 -7.65 14.59
CA ASN A 225 3.38 -9.03 14.86
C ASN A 225 4.48 -9.94 14.28
N LEU A 226 5.06 -10.81 15.13
CA LEU A 226 6.20 -11.65 14.75
C LEU A 226 5.87 -12.67 13.67
N GLU A 227 4.67 -13.27 13.69
CA GLU A 227 4.25 -14.22 12.67
C GLU A 227 4.09 -13.53 11.30
N SER A 228 3.37 -12.39 11.26
CA SER A 228 3.21 -11.62 10.03
C SER A 228 4.56 -11.20 9.47
N ARG A 229 5.47 -10.77 10.35
CA ARG A 229 6.82 -10.39 9.97
C ARG A 229 7.63 -11.58 9.46
N TYR A 230 7.57 -12.73 10.15
CA TYR A 230 8.26 -13.95 9.72
C TYR A 230 7.86 -14.33 8.30
N LEU A 231 6.55 -14.43 8.03
CA LEU A 231 6.03 -14.81 6.71
C LEU A 231 6.51 -13.86 5.61
N VAL A 232 6.44 -12.54 5.85
CA VAL A 232 6.92 -11.54 4.89
C VAL A 232 8.42 -11.64 4.66
N LEU A 233 9.23 -11.81 5.71
CA LEU A 233 10.68 -11.94 5.57
C LEU A 233 11.08 -13.25 4.87
N GLN A 234 10.38 -14.37 5.10
CA GLN A 234 10.65 -15.61 4.38
C GLN A 234 10.35 -15.47 2.88
N GLY A 235 9.24 -14.84 2.50
CA GLY A 235 8.92 -14.59 1.11
C GLY A 235 9.93 -13.64 0.44
N LEU A 236 10.34 -12.57 1.12
CA LEU A 236 11.41 -11.69 0.64
C LEU A 236 12.75 -12.43 0.48
N ASN A 237 13.09 -13.32 1.40
CA ASN A 237 14.30 -14.15 1.28
C ASN A 237 14.23 -15.04 0.05
N GLN A 238 13.07 -15.66 -0.24
CA GLN A 238 12.91 -16.44 -1.48
C GLN A 238 13.12 -15.56 -2.73
N ILE A 239 12.54 -14.37 -2.76
CA ILE A 239 12.68 -13.42 -3.86
C ILE A 239 14.14 -13.01 -4.04
N ASN A 240 14.82 -12.58 -2.97
CA ASN A 240 16.18 -12.06 -3.02
C ASN A 240 17.24 -13.15 -3.29
N GLN A 241 16.95 -14.41 -2.93
CA GLN A 241 17.79 -15.56 -3.25
C GLN A 241 17.46 -16.19 -4.61
N HIS A 242 16.53 -15.61 -5.38
CA HIS A 242 16.03 -16.16 -6.66
C HIS A 242 15.48 -17.60 -6.54
N LYS A 243 14.89 -17.92 -5.38
CA LYS A 243 14.27 -19.23 -5.09
C LYS A 243 12.74 -19.18 -5.16
N ASN A 244 12.18 -18.01 -5.36
CA ASN A 244 10.73 -17.82 -5.49
C ASN A 244 10.20 -18.54 -6.75
N LYS A 245 9.00 -19.10 -6.60
CA LYS A 245 8.36 -19.88 -7.68
C LYS A 245 7.54 -19.01 -8.62
N ASN A 246 7.12 -17.83 -8.18
CA ASN A 246 6.27 -16.97 -9.00
C ASN A 246 7.10 -16.18 -10.03
N LEU A 247 6.94 -16.55 -11.30
CA LEU A 247 7.66 -15.92 -12.41
C LEU A 247 7.16 -14.51 -12.72
N PHE A 248 5.89 -14.21 -12.40
CA PHE A 248 5.32 -12.89 -12.65
C PHE A 248 5.90 -11.84 -11.70
N ILE A 249 6.07 -12.16 -10.40
CA ILE A 249 6.78 -11.28 -9.45
C ILE A 249 8.17 -10.95 -9.98
N ASN A 250 8.90 -11.93 -10.50
CA ASN A 250 10.22 -11.70 -11.08
C ASN A 250 10.20 -10.73 -12.27
N GLU A 251 9.20 -10.85 -13.16
CA GLU A 251 9.03 -9.90 -14.27
C GLU A 251 8.69 -8.48 -13.80
N LEU A 252 7.86 -8.33 -12.75
CA LEU A 252 7.54 -7.03 -12.15
C LEU A 252 8.78 -6.38 -11.53
N ILE A 253 9.60 -7.14 -10.79
CA ILE A 253 10.85 -6.66 -10.19
C ILE A 253 11.83 -6.23 -11.29
N LYS A 254 11.99 -7.06 -12.33
CA LYS A 254 12.90 -6.80 -13.46
C LYS A 254 12.61 -5.46 -14.15
N CYS A 255 11.33 -5.08 -14.32
CA CYS A 255 10.99 -3.80 -14.92
C CYS A 255 11.22 -2.61 -13.97
N LYS A 256 11.43 -2.84 -12.68
CA LYS A 256 11.70 -1.83 -11.64
C LYS A 256 13.16 -1.79 -11.19
N LYS A 257 14.04 -2.51 -11.85
CA LYS A 257 15.46 -2.67 -11.46
C LYS A 257 16.20 -1.36 -11.16
N PHE A 258 15.86 -0.25 -11.82
CA PHE A 258 16.45 1.06 -11.55
C PHE A 258 15.92 1.74 -10.27
N SER A 259 14.72 1.38 -9.83
CA SER A 259 14.09 1.93 -8.62
C SER A 259 14.32 1.05 -7.40
N ILE A 260 14.37 -0.28 -7.61
CA ILE A 260 14.69 -1.30 -6.63
C ILE A 260 16.20 -1.48 -6.67
N GLY A 261 16.87 -1.38 -5.54
CA GLY A 261 18.32 -1.59 -5.45
C GLY A 261 18.74 -3.04 -5.75
N ASN A 262 19.84 -3.50 -5.11
CA ASN A 262 20.32 -4.88 -5.26
C ASN A 262 19.42 -5.91 -4.59
N GLU A 263 18.65 -5.51 -3.58
CA GLU A 263 17.71 -6.35 -2.84
C GLU A 263 16.32 -5.72 -2.84
N VAL A 264 15.30 -6.56 -2.98
CA VAL A 264 13.90 -6.17 -2.84
C VAL A 264 13.59 -6.02 -1.36
N THR A 265 12.98 -4.90 -0.99
CA THR A 265 12.58 -4.59 0.38
C THR A 265 11.07 -4.72 0.58
N ILE A 266 10.62 -4.70 1.85
CA ILE A 266 9.19 -4.60 2.19
C ILE A 266 8.58 -3.36 1.52
N LEU A 267 9.30 -2.22 1.56
CA LEU A 267 8.83 -0.97 0.97
C LEU A 267 8.76 -1.04 -0.56
N ASP A 268 9.66 -1.80 -1.22
CA ASP A 268 9.59 -1.99 -2.67
C ASP A 268 8.37 -2.80 -3.08
N LEU A 269 8.03 -3.86 -2.34
CA LEU A 269 6.77 -4.59 -2.57
C LEU A 269 5.56 -3.66 -2.45
N GLY A 270 5.50 -2.84 -1.38
CA GLY A 270 4.37 -1.94 -1.11
C GLY A 270 4.27 -0.74 -2.07
N PHE A 271 5.40 -0.13 -2.45
CA PHE A 271 5.40 1.13 -3.19
C PHE A 271 5.83 1.02 -4.66
N GLN A 272 6.46 -0.09 -5.08
CA GLN A 272 6.89 -0.29 -6.47
C GLN A 272 6.10 -1.40 -7.17
N ILE A 273 5.86 -2.54 -6.50
CA ILE A 273 5.24 -3.72 -7.11
C ILE A 273 3.70 -3.70 -6.97
N ALA A 274 3.18 -3.62 -5.74
CA ALA A 274 1.73 -3.61 -5.48
C ALA A 274 0.97 -2.51 -6.28
N PRO A 275 1.49 -1.27 -6.44
CA PRO A 275 0.82 -0.26 -7.25
C PRO A 275 0.69 -0.61 -8.74
N MET A 276 1.58 -1.45 -9.29
CA MET A 276 1.45 -1.90 -10.69
C MET A 276 0.25 -2.83 -10.86
N ILE A 277 0.09 -3.78 -9.95
CA ILE A 277 -1.02 -4.72 -9.91
C ILE A 277 -2.33 -3.96 -9.68
N ASN A 278 -2.38 -3.10 -8.66
CA ASN A 278 -3.53 -2.24 -8.36
C ASN A 278 -3.95 -1.33 -9.53
N SER A 279 -2.99 -0.88 -10.34
CA SER A 279 -3.30 -0.09 -11.54
C SER A 279 -4.00 -0.93 -12.60
N THR A 280 -3.64 -2.20 -12.72
CA THR A 280 -4.28 -3.16 -13.65
C THR A 280 -5.71 -3.45 -13.20
N ILE A 281 -5.91 -3.75 -11.94
CA ILE A 281 -7.24 -3.99 -11.36
C ILE A 281 -8.17 -2.78 -11.57
N ARG A 282 -7.67 -1.56 -11.39
CA ARG A 282 -8.48 -0.33 -11.46
C ARG A 282 -8.73 0.19 -12.88
N CYS A 283 -7.81 -0.02 -13.79
CA CYS A 283 -7.83 0.60 -15.13
C CYS A 283 -7.93 -0.42 -16.25
N GLY A 284 -7.72 -1.69 -15.97
CA GLY A 284 -7.76 -2.78 -16.92
C GLY A 284 -9.19 -3.21 -17.24
N VAL A 285 -9.34 -3.85 -18.39
CA VAL A 285 -10.57 -4.58 -18.76
C VAL A 285 -10.48 -6.03 -18.26
N MET A 286 -11.59 -6.75 -18.27
CA MET A 286 -11.69 -8.14 -17.80
C MET A 286 -10.56 -9.04 -18.37
N GLN A 287 -10.29 -8.92 -19.68
CA GLN A 287 -9.25 -9.72 -20.35
C GLN A 287 -7.85 -9.43 -19.80
N GLU A 288 -7.56 -8.16 -19.42
CA GLU A 288 -6.28 -7.77 -18.85
C GLU A 288 -6.13 -8.27 -17.41
N ASN A 289 -7.20 -8.25 -16.62
CA ASN A 289 -7.23 -8.82 -15.26
C ASN A 289 -7.08 -10.35 -15.32
N ASN A 290 -7.77 -11.03 -16.22
CA ASN A 290 -7.61 -12.47 -16.44
C ASN A 290 -6.18 -12.83 -16.87
N ALA A 291 -5.57 -12.07 -17.79
CA ALA A 291 -4.17 -12.29 -18.19
C ALA A 291 -3.21 -12.11 -17.02
N MET A 292 -3.45 -11.13 -16.15
CA MET A 292 -2.68 -10.91 -14.93
C MET A 292 -2.83 -12.11 -13.96
N PHE A 293 -4.05 -12.62 -13.77
CA PHE A 293 -4.26 -13.82 -12.95
C PHE A 293 -3.54 -15.05 -13.53
N GLN A 294 -3.64 -15.27 -14.86
CA GLN A 294 -2.90 -16.35 -15.53
C GLN A 294 -1.38 -16.22 -15.36
N ALA A 295 -0.85 -15.00 -15.32
CA ALA A 295 0.55 -14.77 -15.01
C ALA A 295 0.90 -15.13 -13.56
N PHE A 296 0.04 -14.80 -12.58
CA PHE A 296 0.21 -15.17 -11.18
C PHE A 296 0.19 -16.68 -10.93
N VAL A 297 -0.60 -17.44 -11.69
CA VAL A 297 -0.62 -18.90 -11.58
C VAL A 297 0.44 -19.59 -12.46
N ASN A 298 1.42 -18.85 -12.97
CA ASN A 298 2.52 -19.35 -13.79
C ASN A 298 2.05 -20.11 -15.06
N SER A 299 0.98 -19.62 -15.70
CA SER A 299 0.51 -20.21 -16.94
C SER A 299 1.62 -20.29 -18.00
N GLU A 300 1.76 -21.44 -18.64
CA GLU A 300 2.71 -21.69 -19.73
C GLU A 300 2.24 -21.12 -21.09
N GLN A 301 1.06 -20.53 -21.13
CA GLN A 301 0.51 -19.90 -22.34
C GLN A 301 1.45 -18.80 -22.84
N THR A 302 1.51 -18.69 -24.17
CA THR A 302 2.24 -17.61 -24.84
C THR A 302 1.26 -16.66 -25.50
N MET A 303 1.56 -15.37 -25.40
CA MET A 303 0.75 -14.29 -25.95
C MET A 303 1.49 -13.57 -27.06
N ARG A 304 0.75 -12.89 -27.94
CA ARG A 304 1.31 -12.01 -28.98
C ARG A 304 0.94 -10.57 -28.66
N MET A 305 1.90 -9.66 -28.81
CA MET A 305 1.70 -8.22 -28.62
C MET A 305 2.42 -7.45 -29.71
N TYR A 306 1.76 -6.43 -30.26
CA TYR A 306 2.41 -5.52 -31.18
C TYR A 306 3.30 -4.54 -30.42
N LEU A 307 4.59 -4.52 -30.72
CA LEU A 307 5.57 -3.60 -30.15
C LEU A 307 6.05 -2.63 -31.21
N ARG A 308 5.98 -1.33 -30.88
CA ARG A 308 6.45 -0.27 -31.79
C ARG A 308 7.90 -0.50 -32.19
N GLY A 309 8.19 -0.53 -33.48
CA GLY A 309 9.53 -0.75 -34.05
C GLY A 309 9.99 -2.23 -34.09
N LYS A 310 9.20 -3.17 -33.55
CA LYS A 310 9.50 -4.60 -33.57
C LYS A 310 8.40 -5.46 -34.23
N GLY A 311 7.22 -4.88 -34.49
CA GLY A 311 6.08 -5.62 -35.00
C GLY A 311 5.43 -6.52 -33.95
N GLU A 312 4.80 -7.61 -34.40
CA GLU A 312 4.19 -8.61 -33.53
C GLU A 312 5.26 -9.50 -32.90
N VAL A 313 5.27 -9.55 -31.56
CA VAL A 313 6.25 -10.32 -30.77
C VAL A 313 5.51 -11.35 -29.92
N LYS A 314 5.95 -12.62 -29.97
CA LYS A 314 5.50 -13.70 -29.10
C LYS A 314 6.29 -13.64 -27.79
N MET A 315 5.59 -13.74 -26.65
CA MET A 315 6.17 -13.67 -25.32
C MET A 315 5.43 -14.57 -24.31
N SER A 316 5.99 -14.81 -23.15
CA SER A 316 5.32 -15.53 -22.06
C SER A 316 4.13 -14.74 -21.52
N MET A 317 3.19 -15.42 -20.84
CA MET A 317 2.07 -14.79 -20.16
C MET A 317 2.56 -13.78 -19.12
N GLN A 318 3.64 -14.07 -18.39
CA GLN A 318 4.19 -13.22 -17.36
C GLN A 318 4.77 -11.92 -17.93
N GLU A 319 5.51 -11.99 -19.05
CA GLU A 319 6.01 -10.79 -19.73
C GLU A 319 4.86 -9.98 -20.33
N TYR A 320 3.86 -10.63 -20.90
CA TYR A 320 2.65 -9.99 -21.45
C TYR A 320 1.91 -9.22 -20.37
N ALA A 321 1.60 -9.85 -19.23
CA ALA A 321 0.91 -9.22 -18.10
C ALA A 321 1.73 -8.07 -17.50
N ARG A 322 3.06 -8.21 -17.37
CA ARG A 322 3.94 -7.11 -16.92
C ARG A 322 3.81 -5.90 -17.83
N ARG A 323 3.81 -6.08 -19.14
CA ARG A 323 3.67 -4.98 -20.12
C ARG A 323 2.30 -4.31 -20.05
N ILE A 324 1.23 -5.08 -19.78
CA ILE A 324 -0.09 -4.55 -19.46
C ILE A 324 0.00 -3.66 -18.22
N CYS A 325 0.55 -4.16 -17.12
CA CYS A 325 0.71 -3.39 -15.88
C CYS A 325 1.46 -2.09 -16.10
N GLU A 326 2.59 -2.09 -16.82
CA GLU A 326 3.34 -0.87 -17.15
C GLU A 326 2.52 0.14 -17.95
N THR A 327 1.73 -0.35 -18.90
CA THR A 327 0.89 0.49 -19.75
C THR A 327 -0.24 1.12 -18.92
N LEU A 328 -0.88 0.35 -18.06
CA LEU A 328 -1.98 0.80 -17.22
C LEU A 328 -1.51 1.76 -16.11
N VAL A 329 -0.31 1.55 -15.54
CA VAL A 329 0.33 2.54 -14.64
C VAL A 329 0.51 3.90 -15.35
N ARG A 330 0.98 3.89 -16.60
CA ARG A 330 1.13 5.14 -17.38
C ARG A 330 -0.21 5.80 -17.67
N LYS A 331 -1.21 5.00 -18.08
CA LYS A 331 -2.59 5.45 -18.33
C LYS A 331 -3.22 6.04 -17.06
N GLN A 332 -3.06 5.37 -15.90
CA GLN A 332 -3.54 5.86 -14.60
C GLN A 332 -2.91 7.21 -14.24
N LYS A 333 -1.57 7.32 -14.34
CA LYS A 333 -0.86 8.58 -14.07
C LYS A 333 -1.32 9.73 -14.98
N ALA A 334 -1.50 9.45 -16.27
CA ALA A 334 -1.98 10.45 -17.23
C ALA A 334 -3.42 10.91 -16.92
N LYS A 335 -4.32 9.98 -16.54
CA LYS A 335 -5.69 10.32 -16.12
C LYS A 335 -5.70 11.19 -14.87
N ILE A 336 -4.94 10.80 -13.83
CA ILE A 336 -4.83 11.59 -12.59
C ILE A 336 -4.29 12.99 -12.88
N ALA A 337 -3.23 13.10 -13.69
CA ALA A 337 -2.66 14.38 -14.09
C ALA A 337 -3.69 15.25 -14.83
N LYS A 338 -4.47 14.66 -15.74
CA LYS A 338 -5.54 15.37 -16.45
C LYS A 338 -6.62 15.88 -15.49
N TYR A 339 -7.13 15.03 -14.59
CA TYR A 339 -8.16 15.43 -13.63
C TYR A 339 -7.65 16.48 -12.64
N SER A 340 -6.39 16.40 -12.23
CA SER A 340 -5.83 17.32 -11.23
C SER A 340 -5.73 18.77 -11.73
N VAL A 341 -5.50 19.02 -13.01
CA VAL A 341 -5.34 20.39 -13.55
C VAL A 341 -6.58 21.24 -13.27
N ASP A 342 -7.74 20.75 -13.68
CA ASP A 342 -9.00 21.50 -13.54
C ASP A 342 -9.40 21.67 -12.07
N ILE A 343 -9.18 20.63 -11.25
CA ILE A 343 -9.55 20.63 -9.83
C ILE A 343 -8.62 21.55 -9.03
N ILE A 344 -7.32 21.52 -9.27
CA ILE A 344 -6.35 22.45 -8.65
C ILE A 344 -6.70 23.90 -9.00
N LYS A 345 -7.05 24.15 -10.26
CA LYS A 345 -7.50 25.49 -10.68
C LYS A 345 -8.75 25.93 -9.89
N GLN A 346 -9.78 25.10 -9.81
CA GLN A 346 -11.00 25.39 -9.06
C GLN A 346 -10.73 25.65 -7.56
N ILE A 347 -9.88 24.83 -6.93
CA ILE A 347 -9.49 25.02 -5.53
C ILE A 347 -8.77 26.36 -5.34
N ASN A 348 -7.81 26.70 -6.21
CA ASN A 348 -7.01 27.90 -6.09
C ASN A 348 -7.81 29.20 -6.37
N GLU A 349 -8.87 29.12 -7.17
CA GLU A 349 -9.77 30.24 -7.47
C GLU A 349 -10.89 30.41 -6.43
N SER A 350 -11.04 29.48 -5.48
CA SER A 350 -12.05 29.49 -4.42
C SER A 350 -11.46 29.76 -3.03
N ASP A 351 -12.31 30.10 -2.07
CA ASP A 351 -11.91 30.29 -0.67
C ASP A 351 -11.59 28.95 0.04
N ILE A 352 -11.98 27.83 -0.53
CA ILE A 352 -11.73 26.47 -0.01
C ILE A 352 -10.23 26.22 0.20
N LYS A 353 -9.35 26.84 -0.60
CA LYS A 353 -7.89 26.76 -0.41
C LYS A 353 -7.42 27.22 0.98
N ASN A 354 -8.20 28.07 1.67
CA ASN A 354 -7.87 28.61 2.99
C ASN A 354 -8.45 27.78 4.15
N TYR A 355 -9.34 26.83 3.87
CA TYR A 355 -10.01 26.02 4.91
C TYR A 355 -9.09 24.92 5.45
N PRO A 356 -9.33 24.45 6.69
CA PRO A 356 -8.60 23.33 7.29
C PRO A 356 -8.73 22.02 6.49
N VAL A 357 -9.85 21.85 5.77
CA VAL A 357 -10.16 20.71 4.92
C VAL A 357 -10.45 21.19 3.51
N ILE A 358 -9.78 20.63 2.53
CA ILE A 358 -10.07 20.90 1.11
C ILE A 358 -11.24 20.05 0.66
N ILE A 359 -12.27 20.67 0.06
CA ILE A 359 -13.40 19.97 -0.55
C ILE A 359 -13.35 20.16 -2.05
N ALA A 360 -13.20 19.08 -2.80
CA ALA A 360 -13.07 19.08 -4.25
C ALA A 360 -14.29 18.41 -4.91
N ASP A 361 -14.96 19.11 -5.85
CA ASP A 361 -15.98 18.51 -6.71
C ASP A 361 -15.33 17.63 -7.78
N VAL A 362 -15.65 16.34 -7.77
CA VAL A 362 -15.07 15.33 -8.66
C VAL A 362 -16.12 14.71 -9.59
N LYS A 363 -17.16 15.47 -9.97
CA LYS A 363 -18.27 15.00 -10.84
C LYS A 363 -17.79 14.37 -12.16
N ASN A 364 -16.69 14.85 -12.72
CA ASN A 364 -16.12 14.39 -13.98
C ASN A 364 -14.99 13.33 -13.80
N VAL A 365 -14.74 12.88 -12.58
CA VAL A 365 -13.71 11.89 -12.27
C VAL A 365 -14.35 10.51 -12.13
N GLU A 366 -13.78 9.49 -12.75
CA GLU A 366 -14.23 8.10 -12.56
C GLU A 366 -14.08 7.67 -11.08
N ASN A 367 -15.03 6.89 -10.55
CA ASN A 367 -15.06 6.47 -9.14
C ASN A 367 -13.73 5.86 -8.65
N THR A 368 -13.13 5.04 -9.50
CA THR A 368 -11.86 4.33 -9.20
C THR A 368 -10.66 5.24 -8.97
N PHE A 369 -10.75 6.52 -9.38
CA PHE A 369 -9.67 7.50 -9.22
C PHE A 369 -9.87 8.49 -8.07
N THR A 370 -11.06 8.55 -7.48
CA THR A 370 -11.41 9.54 -6.45
C THR A 370 -10.43 9.53 -5.28
N GLY A 371 -10.16 8.33 -4.71
CA GLY A 371 -9.23 8.19 -3.60
C GLY A 371 -7.76 8.47 -3.97
N LEU A 372 -7.34 8.18 -5.20
CA LEU A 372 -5.99 8.50 -5.67
C LEU A 372 -5.79 10.01 -5.85
N LEU A 373 -6.82 10.66 -6.37
CA LEU A 373 -6.84 12.12 -6.53
C LEU A 373 -6.83 12.81 -5.17
N ALA A 374 -7.66 12.34 -4.22
CA ALA A 374 -7.66 12.85 -2.85
C ALA A 374 -6.28 12.72 -2.17
N ASN A 375 -5.58 11.58 -2.34
CA ASN A 375 -4.20 11.41 -1.85
C ASN A 375 -3.21 12.39 -2.49
N MET A 376 -3.34 12.65 -3.78
CA MET A 376 -2.48 13.60 -4.47
C MET A 376 -2.72 15.02 -3.95
N LEU A 377 -4.00 15.43 -3.86
CA LEU A 377 -4.37 16.76 -3.37
C LEU A 377 -3.99 16.95 -1.89
N ALA A 378 -4.17 15.93 -1.03
CA ALA A 378 -3.75 16.00 0.37
C ALA A 378 -2.23 16.23 0.51
N SER A 379 -1.44 15.60 -0.36
CA SER A 379 0.01 15.83 -0.41
C SER A 379 0.39 17.20 -0.95
N GLU A 380 -0.33 17.70 -1.96
CA GLU A 380 -0.08 19.01 -2.59
C GLU A 380 -0.41 20.17 -1.65
N TYR A 381 -1.60 20.12 -1.05
CA TYR A 381 -2.07 21.19 -0.14
C TYR A 381 -1.62 21.00 1.31
N LYS A 382 -0.96 19.89 1.65
CA LYS A 382 -0.57 19.51 3.02
C LYS A 382 -1.76 19.60 4.00
N ARG A 383 -2.95 19.12 3.59
CA ARG A 383 -4.23 19.19 4.32
C ARG A 383 -5.09 17.97 4.05
N PRO A 384 -6.02 17.64 4.96
CA PRO A 384 -7.07 16.68 4.65
C PRO A 384 -7.91 17.11 3.45
N VAL A 385 -8.33 16.14 2.64
CA VAL A 385 -9.10 16.37 1.41
C VAL A 385 -10.31 15.45 1.34
N LEU A 386 -11.46 16.02 0.98
CA LEU A 386 -12.66 15.32 0.55
C LEU A 386 -12.83 15.50 -0.96
N CYS A 387 -12.75 14.42 -1.72
CA CYS A 387 -13.11 14.40 -3.14
C CYS A 387 -14.52 13.84 -3.27
N MET A 388 -15.50 14.68 -3.58
CA MET A 388 -16.92 14.35 -3.51
C MET A 388 -17.64 14.65 -4.81
N ARG A 389 -18.75 13.95 -5.04
CA ARG A 389 -19.70 14.23 -6.13
C ARG A 389 -21.14 14.18 -5.64
N ALA A 390 -21.97 15.02 -6.21
CA ALA A 390 -23.40 15.02 -5.91
C ALA A 390 -24.13 13.91 -6.69
N ASN A 391 -25.03 13.21 -5.99
CA ASN A 391 -25.98 12.28 -6.57
C ASN A 391 -27.28 12.32 -5.76
N LYS A 392 -28.37 12.79 -6.37
CA LYS A 392 -29.72 12.84 -5.76
C LYS A 392 -29.74 13.47 -4.36
N GLY A 393 -29.10 14.64 -4.18
CA GLY A 393 -29.10 15.38 -2.91
C GLY A 393 -28.08 14.89 -1.88
N ILE A 394 -27.32 13.83 -2.18
CA ILE A 394 -26.25 13.30 -1.32
C ILE A 394 -24.90 13.48 -2.03
N LEU A 395 -23.90 13.95 -1.31
CA LEU A 395 -22.52 13.97 -1.75
C LEU A 395 -21.81 12.71 -1.26
N ARG A 396 -21.21 11.99 -2.18
CA ARG A 396 -20.42 10.77 -1.88
C ARG A 396 -19.02 10.87 -2.45
N GLY A 397 -18.05 10.28 -1.76
CA GLY A 397 -16.68 10.33 -2.24
C GLY A 397 -15.67 9.65 -1.35
N SER A 398 -14.43 10.14 -1.42
CA SER A 398 -13.30 9.62 -0.67
C SER A 398 -12.64 10.70 0.17
N GLY A 399 -12.39 10.40 1.44
CA GLY A 399 -11.59 11.21 2.37
C GLY A 399 -10.15 10.72 2.44
N ARG A 400 -9.20 11.67 2.48
CA ARG A 400 -7.78 11.40 2.74
C ARG A 400 -7.24 12.43 3.70
N GLY A 401 -6.70 11.96 4.83
CA GLY A 401 -6.04 12.79 5.84
C GLY A 401 -4.63 13.20 5.43
N PHE A 402 -4.08 14.14 6.18
CA PHE A 402 -2.69 14.54 6.14
C PHE A 402 -2.10 14.42 7.56
N GLU A 403 -1.46 13.33 7.85
CA GLU A 403 -0.99 12.94 9.20
C GLU A 403 0.00 13.91 9.85
N LYS A 404 0.67 14.73 9.05
CA LYS A 404 1.65 15.73 9.51
C LYS A 404 1.02 17.12 9.78
N GLY A 405 -0.30 17.23 9.66
CA GLY A 405 -1.07 18.44 9.92
C GLY A 405 -1.69 18.48 11.32
N SER A 406 -2.52 19.47 11.58
CA SER A 406 -3.24 19.61 12.86
C SER A 406 -4.40 18.62 13.06
N ILE A 407 -4.91 18.02 11.98
CA ILE A 407 -5.97 17.00 12.02
C ILE A 407 -5.31 15.63 11.78
N ASN A 408 -5.02 14.91 12.86
CA ASN A 408 -4.28 13.64 12.81
C ASN A 408 -5.13 12.43 12.45
N ASP A 409 -6.40 12.40 12.89
CA ASP A 409 -7.41 11.39 12.56
C ASP A 409 -8.58 12.09 11.87
N PHE A 410 -8.57 12.01 10.54
CA PHE A 410 -9.55 12.72 9.73
C PHE A 410 -10.92 12.03 9.74
N ASN A 411 -10.97 10.70 9.90
CA ASN A 411 -12.20 9.94 10.05
C ASN A 411 -12.92 10.35 11.33
N GLN A 412 -12.21 10.34 12.47
CA GLN A 412 -12.77 10.73 13.76
C GLN A 412 -13.21 12.19 13.75
N PHE A 413 -12.39 13.09 13.17
CA PHE A 413 -12.75 14.51 13.03
C PHE A 413 -14.10 14.71 12.32
N LEU A 414 -14.36 13.99 11.21
CA LEU A 414 -15.63 14.09 10.49
C LEU A 414 -16.78 13.46 11.29
N THR A 415 -16.54 12.32 11.93
CA THR A 415 -17.52 11.61 12.76
C THR A 415 -18.01 12.50 13.91
N ASP A 416 -17.12 13.22 14.57
CA ASP A 416 -17.41 14.12 15.69
C ASP A 416 -18.30 15.31 15.28
N THR A 417 -18.30 15.67 13.99
CA THR A 417 -19.20 16.74 13.50
C THR A 417 -20.67 16.34 13.52
N GLN A 418 -20.98 15.05 13.46
CA GLN A 418 -22.33 14.47 13.33
C GLN A 418 -23.11 14.95 12.08
N LEU A 419 -22.42 15.45 11.07
CA LEU A 419 -23.01 15.96 9.82
C LEU A 419 -22.99 14.91 8.69
N PHE A 420 -22.14 13.90 8.81
CA PHE A 420 -21.91 12.89 7.78
C PHE A 420 -22.80 11.66 8.03
N SER A 421 -23.50 11.21 7.00
CA SER A 421 -24.34 10.01 7.05
C SER A 421 -23.51 8.71 6.98
N MET A 422 -22.27 8.78 6.47
CA MET A 422 -21.33 7.66 6.41
C MET A 422 -19.88 8.18 6.45
N VAL A 423 -19.06 7.59 7.32
CA VAL A 423 -17.59 7.73 7.34
C VAL A 423 -17.01 6.36 7.67
N GLU A 424 -16.60 5.60 6.64
CA GLU A 424 -16.20 4.19 6.78
C GLU A 424 -14.83 3.92 6.18
N GLY A 425 -13.92 3.37 6.99
CA GLY A 425 -12.55 3.01 6.61
C GLY A 425 -11.53 3.33 7.69
N HIS A 426 -10.28 3.52 7.27
CA HIS A 426 -9.16 3.82 8.17
C HIS A 426 -9.14 5.30 8.60
N PRO A 427 -8.39 5.68 9.66
CA PRO A 427 -8.34 7.06 10.18
C PRO A 427 -8.08 8.14 9.13
N ASN A 428 -7.23 7.86 8.14
CA ASN A 428 -6.86 8.83 7.10
C ASN A 428 -7.15 8.36 5.66
N SER A 429 -7.98 7.31 5.49
CA SER A 429 -8.34 6.77 4.16
C SER A 429 -9.68 6.05 4.23
N PHE A 430 -10.75 6.72 3.80
CA PHE A 430 -12.11 6.23 3.99
C PHE A 430 -13.06 6.68 2.87
N GLY A 431 -14.21 6.00 2.80
CA GLY A 431 -15.39 6.42 2.06
C GLY A 431 -16.23 7.38 2.90
N VAL A 432 -16.92 8.34 2.25
CA VAL A 432 -17.67 9.37 2.94
C VAL A 432 -18.95 9.73 2.21
N SER A 433 -20.00 10.06 2.99
CA SER A 433 -21.28 10.54 2.48
C SER A 433 -21.84 11.62 3.39
N ILE A 434 -22.38 12.70 2.81
CA ILE A 434 -23.03 13.82 3.51
C ILE A 434 -24.22 14.31 2.68
N ASP A 435 -25.31 14.69 3.33
CA ASP A 435 -26.42 15.36 2.67
C ASP A 435 -26.01 16.77 2.23
N ILE A 436 -26.49 17.21 1.07
CA ILE A 436 -26.10 18.50 0.49
C ILE A 436 -26.47 19.67 1.42
N ASP A 437 -27.56 19.56 2.16
CA ASP A 437 -28.01 20.58 3.13
C ASP A 437 -27.05 20.71 4.33
N ASN A 438 -26.35 19.62 4.69
CA ASN A 438 -25.35 19.63 5.75
C ASN A 438 -23.99 20.15 5.29
N LEU A 439 -23.76 20.24 3.97
CA LEU A 439 -22.47 20.74 3.43
C LEU A 439 -22.25 22.20 3.82
N ASP A 440 -23.25 23.06 3.69
CA ASP A 440 -23.13 24.49 4.03
C ASP A 440 -22.83 24.67 5.52
N ILE A 441 -23.48 23.87 6.38
CA ILE A 441 -23.20 23.85 7.83
C ILE A 441 -21.76 23.42 8.10
N PHE A 442 -21.26 22.44 7.34
CA PHE A 442 -19.88 21.97 7.48
C PHE A 442 -18.87 23.03 7.00
N LEU A 443 -19.13 23.71 5.88
CA LEU A 443 -18.30 24.80 5.36
C LEU A 443 -18.24 25.97 6.34
N ASP A 444 -19.36 26.34 6.97
CA ASP A 444 -19.42 27.38 8.00
C ASP A 444 -18.58 27.00 9.21
N LYS A 445 -18.66 25.77 9.69
CA LYS A 445 -17.78 25.27 10.76
C LYS A 445 -16.30 25.37 10.38
N LEU A 446 -15.93 24.95 9.16
CA LEU A 446 -14.56 25.02 8.69
C LEU A 446 -14.05 26.48 8.58
N SER A 447 -14.89 27.40 8.16
CA SER A 447 -14.52 28.83 8.02
C SER A 447 -14.21 29.51 9.35
N GLN A 448 -14.79 29.01 10.45
CA GLN A 448 -14.60 29.53 11.83
C GLN A 448 -13.45 28.85 12.55
N MET A 449 -12.88 27.77 12.02
CA MET A 449 -11.77 27.06 12.64
C MET A 449 -10.45 27.81 12.42
N GLU A 450 -9.71 28.07 13.50
CA GLU A 450 -8.31 28.43 13.37
C GLU A 450 -7.54 27.25 12.78
N TYR A 451 -6.94 27.44 11.62
CA TYR A 451 -6.12 26.44 10.96
C TYR A 451 -4.64 26.80 11.07
N ASN A 452 -3.88 25.87 11.62
CA ASN A 452 -2.42 25.97 11.61
C ASN A 452 -1.88 25.22 10.36
N PRO A 453 -1.33 25.94 9.37
CA PRO A 453 -0.81 25.33 8.15
C PRO A 453 0.55 24.67 8.34
N ASP A 454 1.14 24.73 9.52
CA ASP A 454 2.46 24.18 9.78
C ASP A 454 2.49 22.65 9.61
N THR A 455 3.54 22.16 9.00
CA THR A 455 3.83 20.74 8.90
C THR A 455 4.70 20.32 10.07
N TYR A 456 4.20 19.38 10.90
CA TYR A 456 4.92 18.89 12.07
C TYR A 456 5.52 17.52 11.81
N TYR A 457 6.82 17.39 12.09
CA TYR A 457 7.54 16.12 12.00
C TYR A 457 7.91 15.62 13.39
N HIS A 458 7.61 14.34 13.65
CA HIS A 458 8.14 13.64 14.81
C HIS A 458 9.45 12.97 14.41
N ILE A 459 10.54 13.37 15.08
CA ILE A 459 11.90 12.99 14.70
C ILE A 459 12.64 12.31 15.85
N TYR A 460 13.61 11.47 15.53
CA TYR A 460 14.40 10.75 16.53
C TYR A 460 15.67 11.49 16.95
N ASN A 461 16.25 12.29 16.07
CA ASN A 461 17.46 13.05 16.39
C ASN A 461 17.61 14.28 15.50
N ILE A 462 18.40 15.23 16.00
CA ILE A 462 18.85 16.42 15.30
C ILE A 462 20.37 16.33 15.17
N PHE A 463 20.86 16.37 13.95
CA PHE A 463 22.27 16.40 13.63
C PHE A 463 22.69 17.79 13.16
N ASP A 464 23.93 18.14 13.41
CA ASP A 464 24.62 19.33 12.91
C ASP A 464 25.93 18.91 12.22
N ASN A 465 26.98 19.72 12.35
CA ASN A 465 28.31 19.41 11.80
C ASN A 465 28.91 18.08 12.29
N SER A 466 28.34 17.44 13.30
CA SER A 466 28.75 16.13 13.81
C SER A 466 28.25 14.95 12.97
N LEU A 467 27.32 15.17 12.01
CA LEU A 467 26.81 14.11 11.16
C LEU A 467 27.89 13.58 10.21
N GLY A 468 28.28 12.33 10.40
CA GLY A 468 29.22 11.62 9.55
C GLY A 468 28.55 10.57 8.64
N GLN A 469 29.22 10.20 7.54
CA GLN A 469 28.76 9.16 6.63
C GLN A 469 28.47 7.81 7.31
N LEU A 470 29.27 7.47 8.35
CA LEU A 470 29.09 6.20 9.07
C LEU A 470 27.73 6.11 9.76
N THR A 471 27.24 7.21 10.33
CA THR A 471 25.89 7.28 10.95
C THR A 471 24.81 7.08 9.89
N VAL A 472 24.92 7.77 8.75
CA VAL A 472 23.95 7.64 7.65
C VAL A 472 23.94 6.22 7.08
N LYS A 473 25.11 5.63 6.85
CA LYS A 473 25.25 4.26 6.37
C LYS A 473 24.73 3.24 7.40
N HIS A 474 24.94 3.48 8.69
CA HIS A 474 24.43 2.62 9.75
C HIS A 474 22.90 2.49 9.66
N PHE A 475 22.18 3.60 9.64
CA PHE A 475 20.72 3.56 9.50
C PHE A 475 20.26 3.09 8.13
N GLY A 476 20.96 3.46 7.06
CA GLY A 476 20.64 3.06 5.69
C GLY A 476 20.69 1.56 5.44
N LYS A 477 21.48 0.79 6.21
CA LYS A 477 21.55 -0.68 6.14
C LYS A 477 20.27 -1.39 6.60
N TYR A 478 19.45 -0.73 7.40
CA TYR A 478 18.25 -1.34 7.97
C TYR A 478 16.98 -1.14 7.12
N HIS A 479 17.14 -0.91 5.82
CA HIS A 479 16.02 -0.68 4.90
C HIS A 479 14.97 -1.82 4.88
N ASN A 480 15.37 -3.08 5.16
CA ASN A 480 14.47 -4.23 5.27
C ASN A 480 13.78 -4.37 6.64
N VAL A 481 14.07 -3.48 7.59
CA VAL A 481 13.45 -3.50 8.92
C VAL A 481 12.07 -2.85 8.89
N TYR A 482 11.92 -1.82 8.07
CA TYR A 482 10.76 -0.95 8.05
C TYR A 482 9.65 -1.48 7.14
N GLY A 483 8.41 -1.21 7.55
CA GLY A 483 7.21 -1.63 6.85
C GLY A 483 5.98 -1.22 7.63
N ASN A 484 4.81 -1.71 7.27
CA ASN A 484 3.59 -1.33 7.95
C ASN A 484 3.64 -1.64 9.48
N GLY A 485 3.35 -0.63 10.28
CA GLY A 485 3.47 -0.68 11.75
C GLY A 485 4.84 -0.33 12.31
N VAL A 486 5.90 -0.27 11.49
CA VAL A 486 7.25 0.16 11.88
C VAL A 486 7.82 1.09 10.81
N ASP A 487 7.72 2.39 11.06
CA ASP A 487 8.06 3.42 10.10
C ASP A 487 9.57 3.70 10.02
N GLU A 488 10.01 4.17 8.85
CA GLU A 488 11.37 4.66 8.70
C GLU A 488 11.59 5.89 9.58
N PRO A 489 12.68 5.93 10.39
CA PRO A 489 12.92 7.04 11.29
C PRO A 489 13.25 8.33 10.54
N LEU A 490 12.69 9.42 11.03
CA LEU A 490 12.99 10.76 10.54
C LEU A 490 14.06 11.43 11.41
N PHE A 491 14.95 12.14 10.73
CA PHE A 491 16.03 12.92 11.33
C PHE A 491 16.02 14.34 10.78
N VAL A 492 16.46 15.29 11.60
CA VAL A 492 16.75 16.65 11.16
C VAL A 492 18.25 16.82 11.04
N VAL A 493 18.70 17.49 9.97
CA VAL A 493 20.08 17.97 9.81
C VAL A 493 20.05 19.47 9.61
N LYS A 494 20.79 20.21 10.43
CA LYS A 494 20.84 21.67 10.42
C LYS A 494 22.26 22.23 10.28
N GLY A 495 22.35 23.51 9.95
CA GLY A 495 23.64 24.18 9.78
C GLY A 495 24.36 23.80 8.48
N ILE A 496 23.64 23.29 7.48
CA ILE A 496 24.22 22.95 6.18
C ILE A 496 24.44 24.25 5.39
N ILE A 497 25.69 24.61 5.15
CA ILE A 497 26.03 25.77 4.35
C ILE A 497 26.25 25.37 2.88
N CYS A 498 25.51 25.96 1.97
CA CYS A 498 25.60 25.73 0.54
C CYS A 498 25.72 27.05 -0.23
N ASN A 499 26.48 27.03 -1.33
CA ASN A 499 26.43 28.07 -2.34
C ASN A 499 25.63 27.59 -3.57
N LYS A 500 25.32 28.49 -4.49
CA LYS A 500 24.52 28.18 -5.69
C LYS A 500 25.09 27.03 -6.53
N TYR A 501 26.41 26.88 -6.60
CA TYR A 501 27.09 25.86 -7.38
C TYR A 501 27.03 24.45 -6.76
N ASN A 502 26.72 24.37 -5.46
CA ASN A 502 26.57 23.09 -4.75
C ASN A 502 25.20 22.46 -4.96
N ILE A 503 24.21 23.23 -5.42
CA ILE A 503 22.84 22.75 -5.60
C ILE A 503 22.61 22.35 -7.06
N LYS A 504 22.10 21.14 -7.25
CA LYS A 504 21.71 20.60 -8.55
C LYS A 504 20.20 20.49 -8.63
N ILE A 505 19.63 21.12 -9.64
CA ILE A 505 18.19 21.05 -9.93
C ILE A 505 18.01 20.23 -11.21
N SER A 506 17.14 19.23 -11.19
CA SER A 506 16.83 18.43 -12.38
C SER A 506 16.15 19.30 -13.45
N PRO A 507 16.29 19.00 -14.77
CA PRO A 507 15.64 19.74 -15.84
C PRO A 507 14.11 19.82 -15.71
N SER A 508 13.50 18.80 -15.08
CA SER A 508 12.06 18.76 -14.79
C SER A 508 11.67 19.52 -13.52
N GLN A 509 12.62 20.11 -12.81
CA GLN A 509 12.43 20.78 -11.51
C GLN A 509 11.80 19.90 -10.41
N LYS A 510 11.84 18.56 -10.58
CA LYS A 510 11.24 17.58 -9.67
C LYS A 510 12.23 16.94 -8.72
N ALA A 511 13.51 17.28 -8.83
CA ALA A 511 14.54 16.85 -7.90
C ALA A 511 15.53 18.00 -7.66
N ILE A 512 15.84 18.21 -6.37
CA ILE A 512 16.88 19.14 -5.91
C ILE A 512 17.85 18.32 -5.08
N SER A 513 19.15 18.37 -5.38
CA SER A 513 20.17 17.66 -4.64
C SER A 513 21.39 18.51 -4.36
N PHE A 514 22.07 18.22 -3.25
CA PHE A 514 23.34 18.84 -2.87
C PHE A 514 24.16 17.85 -2.04
N LYS A 515 25.45 18.11 -1.92
CA LYS A 515 26.36 17.31 -1.12
C LYS A 515 26.92 18.10 0.05
N TRP A 516 26.96 17.48 1.21
CA TRP A 516 27.57 18.03 2.42
C TRP A 516 28.19 16.90 3.25
N HIS A 517 29.45 17.04 3.73
CA HIS A 517 30.22 16.00 4.42
C HIS A 517 30.24 14.64 3.68
N ASN A 518 30.33 14.68 2.33
CA ASN A 518 30.22 13.50 1.47
C ASN A 518 28.91 12.69 1.62
N ILE A 519 27.87 13.31 2.15
CA ILE A 519 26.51 12.79 2.20
C ILE A 519 25.71 13.50 1.09
N GLU A 520 24.97 12.75 0.27
CA GLU A 520 24.08 13.30 -0.74
C GLU A 520 22.69 13.51 -0.14
N PHE A 521 22.18 14.73 -0.23
CA PHE A 521 20.84 15.11 0.18
C PHE A 521 20.00 15.29 -1.08
N THR A 522 18.86 14.62 -1.17
CA THR A 522 17.99 14.72 -2.36
C THR A 522 16.53 14.84 -1.95
N LYS A 523 15.89 15.93 -2.39
CA LYS A 523 14.45 16.12 -2.31
C LYS A 523 13.82 15.79 -3.66
N TYR A 524 12.82 14.90 -3.65
CA TYR A 524 12.00 14.58 -4.82
C TYR A 524 10.59 15.14 -4.66
N SER A 525 9.98 15.55 -5.77
CA SER A 525 8.59 15.97 -5.82
C SER A 525 7.86 15.36 -7.02
N ARG A 526 6.55 15.22 -6.90
CA ARG A 526 5.67 14.81 -8.01
C ARG A 526 5.45 15.93 -9.02
N SER A 527 5.37 17.17 -8.51
CA SER A 527 5.21 18.40 -9.29
C SER A 527 6.53 19.18 -9.34
N PRO A 528 6.76 20.09 -10.32
CA PRO A 528 7.89 21.02 -10.30
C PRO A 528 7.89 21.86 -9.02
N MET A 529 9.05 22.00 -8.38
CA MET A 529 9.23 22.75 -7.12
C MET A 529 9.53 24.24 -7.39
N VAL A 530 8.67 24.91 -8.16
CA VAL A 530 8.89 26.29 -8.60
C VAL A 530 9.09 27.24 -7.42
N ASP A 531 8.16 27.24 -6.46
CA ASP A 531 8.21 28.12 -5.29
C ASP A 531 9.47 27.93 -4.46
N LEU A 532 9.92 26.68 -4.29
CA LEU A 532 11.14 26.36 -3.56
C LEU A 532 12.39 26.82 -4.30
N ILE A 533 12.39 26.74 -5.62
CA ILE A 533 13.49 27.20 -6.47
C ILE A 533 13.57 28.73 -6.43
N ASP A 534 12.43 29.42 -6.52
CA ASP A 534 12.36 30.88 -6.42
C ASP A 534 12.84 31.37 -5.04
N GLU A 535 12.51 30.65 -3.96
CA GLU A 535 12.97 30.95 -2.61
C GLU A 535 14.48 30.73 -2.47
N LEU A 536 15.02 29.66 -3.05
CA LEU A 536 16.47 29.41 -3.12
C LEU A 536 17.20 30.58 -3.80
N ASP A 537 16.74 31.02 -4.96
CA ASP A 537 17.36 32.12 -5.69
C ASP A 537 17.32 33.43 -4.90
N LYS A 538 16.19 33.79 -4.28
CA LYS A 538 16.07 34.98 -3.40
C LYS A 538 17.00 34.89 -2.19
N CYS A 539 17.13 33.74 -1.57
CA CYS A 539 18.03 33.56 -0.43
C CYS A 539 19.51 33.66 -0.83
N PHE A 540 19.89 33.17 -2.02
CA PHE A 540 21.25 33.35 -2.53
C PHE A 540 21.58 34.82 -2.81
N GLU A 541 20.64 35.57 -3.35
CA GLU A 541 20.83 37.01 -3.61
C GLU A 541 21.02 37.81 -2.32
N SER A 542 20.23 37.51 -1.27
CA SER A 542 20.30 38.20 0.02
C SER A 542 21.43 37.71 0.93
N GLY A 543 21.99 36.52 0.72
CA GLY A 543 23.04 35.90 1.52
C GLY A 543 24.44 35.93 0.89
N ASN A 544 24.74 36.94 0.04
CA ASN A 544 26.03 37.06 -0.68
C ASN A 544 26.46 35.74 -1.38
N GLY A 545 25.47 35.01 -1.95
CA GLY A 545 25.68 33.74 -2.65
C GLY A 545 25.73 32.50 -1.75
N ASN A 546 25.51 32.63 -0.44
CA ASN A 546 25.45 31.50 0.49
C ASN A 546 24.09 31.42 1.19
N ILE A 547 23.68 30.19 1.47
CA ILE A 547 22.47 29.88 2.25
C ILE A 547 22.78 28.88 3.33
N GLU A 548 22.04 28.92 4.42
CA GLU A 548 22.00 27.88 5.44
C GLU A 548 20.72 27.07 5.24
N ILE A 549 20.89 25.76 5.17
CA ILE A 549 19.81 24.78 4.93
C ILE A 549 19.61 23.94 6.19
N GLU A 550 18.36 23.74 6.55
CA GLU A 550 17.90 22.74 7.49
C GLU A 550 16.95 21.77 6.77
N VAL A 551 17.14 20.47 6.96
CA VAL A 551 16.34 19.45 6.30
C VAL A 551 15.78 18.44 7.30
N VAL A 552 14.61 17.88 7.00
CA VAL A 552 14.06 16.70 7.65
C VAL A 552 13.93 15.56 6.61
N GLY A 553 14.27 14.33 7.00
CA GLY A 553 14.20 13.20 6.09
C GLY A 553 14.76 11.91 6.67
N LYS A 554 15.04 10.95 5.79
CA LYS A 554 15.41 9.57 6.08
C LYS A 554 16.79 9.24 5.54
N PHE A 555 17.58 8.51 6.31
CA PHE A 555 18.87 8.01 5.87
C PHE A 555 18.74 6.76 5.00
N LYS A 556 19.49 6.71 3.90
CA LYS A 556 19.50 5.63 2.91
C LYS A 556 20.91 5.29 2.49
N LEU A 557 21.05 4.12 1.86
CA LEU A 557 22.22 3.80 1.04
C LEU A 557 21.93 4.17 -0.42
N GLY A 558 22.83 4.91 -1.04
CA GLY A 558 22.75 5.18 -2.47
C GLY A 558 23.16 3.96 -3.29
N SER A 559 22.64 3.84 -4.50
CA SER A 559 22.89 2.74 -5.42
C SER A 559 24.34 2.59 -5.85
N TYR A 560 25.13 3.65 -5.76
CA TYR A 560 26.56 3.62 -6.10
C TYR A 560 27.41 3.35 -4.87
N LYS A 561 28.01 2.16 -4.76
CA LYS A 561 28.95 1.74 -3.70
C LYS A 561 28.41 2.05 -2.27
N ASP A 562 27.13 1.85 -2.04
CA ASP A 562 26.48 2.14 -0.74
C ASP A 562 26.86 3.54 -0.20
N SER A 563 26.81 4.55 -1.05
CA SER A 563 27.09 5.93 -0.66
C SER A 563 26.08 6.40 0.40
N ALA A 564 26.54 7.27 1.31
CA ALA A 564 25.64 7.87 2.29
C ALA A 564 24.69 8.86 1.63
N MET A 565 23.38 8.68 1.83
CA MET A 565 22.33 9.51 1.26
C MET A 565 21.27 9.85 2.27
N MET A 566 20.66 11.03 2.18
CA MET A 566 19.44 11.41 2.86
C MET A 566 18.36 11.75 1.84
N ILE A 567 17.23 11.05 1.89
CA ILE A 567 16.03 11.43 1.17
C ILE A 567 15.32 12.49 2.00
N VAL A 568 15.22 13.70 1.44
CA VAL A 568 14.69 14.88 2.12
C VAL A 568 13.18 14.95 1.93
N ASP A 569 12.45 14.93 3.04
CA ASP A 569 10.99 15.12 3.06
C ASP A 569 10.63 16.60 2.97
N ASP A 570 11.33 17.46 3.74
CA ASP A 570 11.10 18.91 3.71
C ASP A 570 12.39 19.72 3.99
N ILE A 571 12.41 21.02 3.64
CA ILE A 571 13.58 21.88 3.67
C ILE A 571 13.18 23.28 4.14
N ASN A 572 13.95 23.82 5.09
CA ASN A 572 13.95 25.22 5.48
C ASN A 572 15.23 25.89 4.96
N ILE A 573 15.12 27.10 4.45
CA ILE A 573 16.23 27.84 3.83
C ILE A 573 16.27 29.23 4.45
N LYS A 574 17.46 29.71 4.74
CA LYS A 574 17.69 31.11 5.14
C LYS A 574 19.00 31.63 4.54
N PRO A 575 19.06 32.93 4.21
CA PRO A 575 20.30 33.57 3.79
C PRO A 575 21.32 33.53 4.92
N THR A 576 22.61 33.46 4.58
CA THR A 576 23.68 33.49 5.59
C THR A 576 24.95 34.14 5.03
N ASP A 577 25.62 34.96 5.86
CA ASP A 577 26.93 35.54 5.56
C ASP A 577 28.09 34.58 5.90
N LYS A 578 27.79 33.40 6.47
CA LYS A 578 28.80 32.40 6.78
C LYS A 578 29.37 31.80 5.50
N CYS A 579 30.63 32.04 5.23
CA CYS A 579 31.37 31.33 4.19
C CYS A 579 31.64 29.88 4.65
N ARG A 580 31.61 28.95 3.70
CA ARG A 580 32.09 27.57 3.91
C ARG A 580 33.61 27.64 4.11
N LEU A 581 34.08 27.72 5.33
CA LEU A 581 35.51 27.59 5.63
C LEU A 581 35.86 26.09 5.51
N PHE A 582 36.54 25.73 4.40
CA PHE A 582 37.12 24.43 4.10
C PHE A 582 36.16 23.21 4.09
N GLY A 583 35.73 22.81 2.92
CA GLY A 583 35.19 21.48 2.69
C GLY A 583 36.28 20.55 2.14
N GLY A 584 36.69 19.59 2.92
CA GLY A 584 37.41 18.43 2.46
C GLY A 584 36.44 17.33 1.98
#